data_b818a23808dfefdf9479c807bf68327d
#
_entry.id   b818a23808dfefdf9479c807bf68327d
#
_cell.length_a   1.000
_cell.length_b   1.000
_cell.length_c   1.000
_cell.angle_alpha   90.00
_cell.angle_beta   90.00
_cell.angle_gamma   90.00
#
_symmetry.space_group_name_H-M   'P 1'
#
loop_
_entity.id
_entity.type
_entity.pdbx_description
1 polymer ?
#
loop_
_entity_poly.entity_id
_entity_poly.type
_entity_poly.pdbx_seq_one_letter_code
_entity_poly.pdbx_strand_id
1 'polypeptide(L)'
;LDLKSYSRGMGALGLPGDLSSMSRFVRVAFTKMNAKSKSSEKESVNQFFHILGSVEQQRGCCEVADGKYEITIYTSCWNSQKGVYYYTTYNRRQITAVNMHKVNLDAQQLVSYAMLDDEEFYEQN
;
A
#
# COMPACT_ATOMS: atom_id res chain seq x y z
N LEU A 1 -23.72 -2.53 -1.21
CA LEU A 1 -23.99 -1.08 -1.18
C LEU A 1 -24.11 -0.53 -2.59
N ASP A 2 -25.21 0.16 -2.87
CA ASP A 2 -25.36 0.90 -4.12
C ASP A 2 -24.76 2.30 -3.96
N LEU A 3 -23.55 2.48 -4.41
CA LEU A 3 -22.82 3.75 -4.33
C LEU A 3 -23.33 4.83 -5.31
N LYS A 4 -24.38 4.51 -6.07
CA LYS A 4 -24.98 5.44 -7.04
C LYS A 4 -26.32 6.02 -6.60
N SER A 5 -26.91 5.53 -5.48
CA SER A 5 -28.29 5.83 -5.09
C SER A 5 -28.58 7.30 -4.81
N TYR A 6 -27.63 8.06 -4.27
CA TYR A 6 -27.86 9.46 -3.85
C TYR A 6 -26.97 10.46 -4.60
N SER A 7 -25.69 10.24 -4.59
CA SER A 7 -24.72 10.95 -5.40
C SER A 7 -23.48 10.07 -5.59
N ARG A 8 -22.66 10.44 -6.55
CA ARG A 8 -21.44 9.68 -6.85
C ARG A 8 -20.51 9.62 -5.63
N GLY A 9 -20.21 8.41 -5.15
CA GLY A 9 -19.39 8.17 -3.97
C GLY A 9 -20.12 8.17 -2.63
N MET A 10 -21.42 8.43 -2.60
CA MET A 10 -22.25 8.29 -1.38
C MET A 10 -22.74 6.86 -1.17
N GLY A 11 -23.34 6.58 -0.01
CA GLY A 11 -23.88 5.28 0.34
C GLY A 11 -23.01 4.45 1.27
N ALA A 12 -21.82 4.92 1.61
CA ALA A 12 -20.88 4.23 2.50
C ALA A 12 -20.63 4.97 3.83
N LEU A 13 -21.56 5.85 4.25
CA LEU A 13 -21.45 6.61 5.51
C LEU A 13 -21.34 5.72 6.77
N GLY A 14 -21.86 4.49 6.72
CA GLY A 14 -21.77 3.54 7.82
C GLY A 14 -20.45 2.78 7.93
N LEU A 15 -19.46 3.01 7.04
CA LEU A 15 -18.14 2.41 7.18
C LEU A 15 -17.42 2.99 8.40
N PRO A 16 -16.79 2.14 9.24
CA PRO A 16 -16.06 2.61 10.41
C PRO A 16 -14.87 3.48 9.99
N GLY A 17 -14.74 4.65 10.62
CA GLY A 17 -13.77 5.69 10.24
C GLY A 17 -12.54 5.81 11.13
N ASP A 18 -12.51 5.12 12.30
CA ASP A 18 -11.36 5.19 13.18
C ASP A 18 -10.15 4.37 12.69
N LEU A 19 -9.02 4.49 13.38
CA LEU A 19 -7.76 3.88 12.99
C LEU A 19 -7.48 2.52 13.65
N SER A 20 -8.46 1.96 14.36
CA SER A 20 -8.34 0.62 14.94
C SER A 20 -8.14 -0.46 13.86
N SER A 21 -7.49 -1.56 14.22
CA SER A 21 -7.27 -2.68 13.32
C SER A 21 -8.56 -3.22 12.71
N MET A 22 -9.64 -3.29 13.52
CA MET A 22 -10.94 -3.77 13.06
C MET A 22 -11.55 -2.83 12.02
N SER A 23 -11.56 -1.53 12.29
CA SER A 23 -12.11 -0.53 11.37
C SER A 23 -11.31 -0.45 10.07
N ARG A 24 -9.99 -0.51 10.14
CA ARG A 24 -9.11 -0.55 8.97
C ARG A 24 -9.34 -1.82 8.13
N PHE A 25 -9.52 -2.96 8.79
CA PHE A 25 -9.86 -4.21 8.09
C PHE A 25 -11.17 -4.08 7.30
N VAL A 26 -12.23 -3.55 7.92
CA VAL A 26 -13.53 -3.35 7.24
C VAL A 26 -13.39 -2.41 6.06
N ARG A 27 -12.67 -1.29 6.21
CA ARG A 27 -12.46 -0.33 5.11
C ARG A 27 -11.65 -0.93 3.96
N VAL A 28 -10.55 -1.63 4.23
CA VAL A 28 -9.75 -2.22 3.16
C VAL A 28 -10.49 -3.35 2.44
N ALA A 29 -11.27 -4.15 3.17
CA ALA A 29 -12.12 -5.18 2.59
C ALA A 29 -13.17 -4.56 1.64
N PHE A 30 -13.88 -3.52 2.09
CA PHE A 30 -14.81 -2.77 1.25
C PHE A 30 -14.12 -2.20 0.01
N THR A 31 -12.97 -1.55 0.18
CA THR A 31 -12.21 -0.96 -0.93
C THR A 31 -11.78 -2.04 -1.92
N LYS A 32 -11.23 -3.16 -1.45
CA LYS A 32 -10.84 -4.29 -2.29
C LYS A 32 -12.00 -4.87 -3.10
N MET A 33 -13.16 -5.04 -2.47
CA MET A 33 -14.34 -5.64 -3.12
C MET A 33 -14.93 -4.73 -4.21
N ASN A 34 -14.76 -3.43 -4.11
CA ASN A 34 -15.31 -2.45 -5.05
C ASN A 34 -14.28 -1.90 -6.04
N ALA A 35 -12.99 -1.99 -5.73
CA ALA A 35 -11.92 -1.53 -6.62
C ALA A 35 -11.87 -2.35 -7.91
N LYS A 36 -11.57 -1.68 -9.01
CA LYS A 36 -11.38 -2.32 -10.33
C LYS A 36 -9.92 -2.20 -10.74
N SER A 37 -9.36 -3.32 -11.16
CA SER A 37 -8.02 -3.37 -11.72
C SER A 37 -8.11 -3.59 -13.23
N LYS A 38 -7.08 -3.15 -13.94
CA LYS A 38 -6.85 -3.49 -15.34
C LYS A 38 -5.94 -4.71 -15.45
N SER A 39 -5.76 -5.22 -16.67
CA SER A 39 -5.11 -6.50 -16.93
C SER A 39 -3.57 -6.46 -16.86
N SER A 40 -2.93 -5.28 -17.01
CA SER A 40 -1.47 -5.20 -16.97
C SER A 40 -0.94 -5.31 -15.54
N GLU A 41 0.24 -5.90 -15.38
CA GLU A 41 0.93 -5.98 -14.09
C GLU A 41 1.13 -4.59 -13.46
N LYS A 42 1.59 -3.63 -14.26
CA LYS A 42 1.83 -2.26 -13.79
C LYS A 42 0.57 -1.64 -13.20
N GLU A 43 -0.56 -1.78 -13.89
CA GLU A 43 -1.85 -1.25 -13.42
C GLU A 43 -2.38 -2.01 -12.21
N SER A 44 -2.23 -3.33 -12.18
CA SER A 44 -2.65 -4.17 -11.05
C SER A 44 -1.83 -3.89 -9.79
N VAL A 45 -0.51 -3.77 -9.91
CA VAL A 45 0.37 -3.40 -8.80
C VAL A 45 0.03 -1.99 -8.30
N ASN A 46 -0.13 -1.03 -9.20
CA ASN A 46 -0.52 0.32 -8.82
C ASN A 46 -1.87 0.35 -8.08
N GLN A 47 -2.87 -0.39 -8.58
CA GLN A 47 -4.18 -0.51 -7.92
C GLN A 47 -4.08 -1.16 -6.54
N PHE A 48 -3.22 -2.14 -6.36
CA PHE A 48 -2.97 -2.76 -5.06
C PHE A 48 -2.51 -1.72 -4.02
N PHE A 49 -1.57 -0.85 -4.39
CA PHE A 49 -1.09 0.22 -3.50
C PHE A 49 -2.19 1.25 -3.22
N HIS A 50 -3.06 1.56 -4.17
CA HIS A 50 -4.24 2.41 -3.92
C HIS A 50 -5.21 1.77 -2.92
N ILE A 51 -5.46 0.47 -3.01
CA ILE A 51 -6.32 -0.24 -2.06
C ILE A 51 -5.75 -0.16 -0.65
N LEU A 52 -4.47 -0.47 -0.45
CA LEU A 52 -3.83 -0.41 0.86
C LEU A 52 -3.64 1.03 1.37
N GLY A 53 -3.46 1.99 0.46
CA GLY A 53 -3.43 3.42 0.79
C GLY A 53 -4.70 3.92 1.48
N SER A 54 -5.85 3.24 1.28
CA SER A 54 -7.11 3.58 1.95
C SER A 54 -7.09 3.37 3.46
N VAL A 55 -6.10 2.64 3.98
CA VAL A 55 -5.93 2.32 5.41
C VAL A 55 -4.54 2.67 5.95
N GLU A 56 -3.83 3.51 5.21
CA GLU A 56 -2.55 4.05 5.62
C GLU A 56 -2.69 4.88 6.91
N GLN A 57 -1.75 4.75 7.83
CA GLN A 57 -1.71 5.52 9.07
C GLN A 57 -0.70 6.67 8.93
N GLN A 58 -1.19 7.88 9.13
CA GLN A 58 -0.41 9.10 9.04
C GLN A 58 0.14 9.48 10.42
N ARG A 59 1.35 10.02 10.45
CA ARG A 59 1.97 10.51 11.68
C ARG A 59 1.08 11.56 12.35
N GLY A 60 0.84 11.39 13.64
CA GLY A 60 0.02 12.31 14.45
C GLY A 60 -1.43 11.87 14.62
N CYS A 61 -1.93 10.92 13.81
CA CYS A 61 -3.32 10.49 13.91
C CYS A 61 -3.58 9.41 14.97
N CYS A 62 -2.55 8.66 15.36
CA CYS A 62 -2.64 7.64 16.41
C CYS A 62 -1.40 7.75 17.30
N GLU A 63 -1.57 8.22 18.52
CA GLU A 63 -0.52 8.30 19.52
C GLU A 63 -0.52 7.02 20.36
N VAL A 64 0.61 6.30 20.41
CA VAL A 64 0.76 5.05 21.16
C VAL A 64 1.53 5.22 22.47
N ALA A 65 2.27 6.30 22.60
CA ALA A 65 2.95 6.76 23.82
C ALA A 65 3.29 8.24 23.64
N ASP A 66 3.67 8.90 24.73
CA ASP A 66 4.01 10.33 24.72
C ASP A 66 4.99 10.69 23.58
N GLY A 67 4.52 11.49 22.64
CA GLY A 67 5.27 11.90 21.44
C GLY A 67 5.60 10.79 20.44
N LYS A 68 5.02 9.57 20.58
CA LYS A 68 5.22 8.44 19.67
C LYS A 68 3.94 8.14 18.90
N TYR A 69 4.04 8.19 17.61
CA TYR A 69 2.91 7.99 16.70
C TYR A 69 3.04 6.70 15.91
N GLU A 70 1.92 6.02 15.73
CA GLU A 70 1.82 4.90 14.80
C GLU A 70 1.78 5.42 13.36
N ILE A 71 2.56 4.80 12.48
CA ILE A 71 2.59 5.10 11.05
C ILE A 71 2.64 3.80 10.24
N THR A 72 2.19 3.85 9.01
CA THR A 72 2.45 2.77 8.05
C THR A 72 3.90 2.84 7.59
N ILE A 73 4.77 2.04 8.20
CA ILE A 73 6.22 2.07 7.94
C ILE A 73 6.51 1.72 6.48
N TYR A 74 5.89 0.65 5.97
CA TYR A 74 5.96 0.26 4.56
C TYR A 74 4.69 -0.47 4.12
N THR A 75 4.47 -0.52 2.82
CA THR A 75 3.45 -1.33 2.18
C THR A 75 4.13 -2.21 1.15
N SER A 76 3.77 -3.49 1.06
CA SER A 76 4.41 -4.41 0.12
C SER A 76 3.41 -5.26 -0.66
N CYS A 77 3.81 -5.65 -1.86
CA CYS A 77 3.08 -6.50 -2.78
C CYS A 77 4.02 -7.54 -3.39
N TRP A 78 3.62 -8.79 -3.41
CA TRP A 78 4.36 -9.87 -4.04
C TRP A 78 3.64 -10.37 -5.29
N ASN A 79 4.29 -10.26 -6.46
CA ASN A 79 3.84 -10.95 -7.67
C ASN A 79 4.48 -12.34 -7.72
N SER A 80 3.72 -13.35 -7.28
CA SER A 80 4.20 -14.74 -7.19
C SER A 80 4.45 -15.38 -8.56
N GLN A 81 3.76 -14.93 -9.61
CA GLN A 81 3.95 -15.46 -10.96
C GLN A 81 5.28 -15.02 -11.59
N LYS A 82 5.71 -13.81 -11.29
CA LYS A 82 6.94 -13.23 -11.85
C LYS A 82 8.10 -13.17 -10.86
N GLY A 83 7.88 -13.53 -9.60
CA GLY A 83 8.90 -13.46 -8.56
C GLY A 83 9.41 -12.03 -8.32
N VAL A 84 8.51 -11.06 -8.27
CA VAL A 84 8.85 -9.65 -8.05
C VAL A 84 8.19 -9.14 -6.79
N TYR A 85 8.98 -8.60 -5.89
CA TYR A 85 8.55 -7.93 -4.67
C TYR A 85 8.52 -6.43 -4.91
N TYR A 86 7.39 -5.81 -4.63
CA TYR A 86 7.19 -4.37 -4.73
C TYR A 86 6.96 -3.78 -3.35
N TYR A 87 7.47 -2.59 -3.10
CA TYR A 87 7.20 -1.89 -1.85
C TYR A 87 7.22 -0.37 -2.01
N THR A 88 6.54 0.30 -1.09
CA THR A 88 6.66 1.72 -0.77
C THR A 88 6.97 1.87 0.70
N THR A 89 7.58 2.98 1.10
CA THR A 89 7.77 3.31 2.52
C THR A 89 7.01 4.59 2.87
N TYR A 90 6.92 4.90 4.15
CA TYR A 90 6.28 6.14 4.60
C TYR A 90 6.95 7.38 4.01
N ASN A 91 8.27 7.37 3.90
CA ASN A 91 9.05 8.49 3.40
C ASN A 91 9.30 8.43 1.87
N ARG A 92 8.97 7.33 1.21
CA ARG A 92 9.12 7.16 -0.25
C ARG A 92 7.88 6.55 -0.87
N ARG A 93 7.15 7.35 -1.63
CA ARG A 93 5.90 6.93 -2.28
C ARG A 93 6.12 6.23 -3.61
N GLN A 94 7.27 6.40 -4.23
CA GLN A 94 7.61 5.69 -5.46
C GLN A 94 7.70 4.19 -5.19
N ILE A 95 7.01 3.40 -6.02
CA ILE A 95 7.03 1.94 -5.92
C ILE A 95 8.43 1.44 -6.33
N THR A 96 9.08 0.74 -5.40
CA THR A 96 10.36 0.08 -5.62
C THR A 96 10.13 -1.41 -5.88
N ALA A 97 10.90 -2.00 -6.80
CA ALA A 97 10.77 -3.40 -7.18
C ALA A 97 12.08 -4.16 -6.95
N VAL A 98 11.98 -5.37 -6.39
CA VAL A 98 13.09 -6.32 -6.27
C VAL A 98 12.69 -7.60 -7.00
N ASN A 99 13.43 -7.94 -8.07
CA ASN A 99 13.16 -9.13 -8.87
C ASN A 99 14.09 -10.27 -8.43
N MET A 100 13.52 -11.36 -7.91
CA MET A 100 14.28 -12.52 -7.43
C MET A 100 15.08 -13.20 -8.53
N HIS A 101 14.67 -13.11 -9.79
CA HIS A 101 15.38 -13.74 -10.91
C HIS A 101 16.62 -12.95 -11.37
N LYS A 102 16.87 -11.76 -10.81
CA LYS A 102 18.08 -10.97 -11.08
C LYS A 102 19.21 -11.22 -10.08
N VAL A 103 19.03 -12.20 -9.20
CA VAL A 103 20.05 -12.60 -8.22
C VAL A 103 20.34 -14.09 -8.35
N ASN A 104 21.51 -14.51 -7.85
CA ASN A 104 21.80 -15.94 -7.74
C ASN A 104 21.03 -16.55 -6.57
N LEU A 105 19.97 -17.30 -6.90
CA LEU A 105 19.11 -17.96 -5.90
C LEU A 105 19.81 -19.14 -5.19
N ASP A 106 20.88 -19.68 -5.78
CA ASP A 106 21.69 -20.76 -5.22
C ASP A 106 22.91 -20.24 -4.44
N ALA A 107 23.00 -18.93 -4.20
CA ALA A 107 24.09 -18.34 -3.44
C ALA A 107 24.11 -18.88 -2.00
N GLN A 108 25.31 -19.19 -1.49
CA GLN A 108 25.50 -19.66 -0.12
C GLN A 108 25.29 -18.54 0.91
N GLN A 109 25.39 -17.30 0.50
CA GLN A 109 25.19 -16.13 1.35
C GLN A 109 23.87 -15.45 1.04
N LEU A 110 23.24 -14.93 2.09
CA LEU A 110 22.02 -14.16 1.96
C LEU A 110 22.26 -12.88 1.14
N VAL A 111 21.47 -12.70 0.09
CA VAL A 111 21.46 -11.45 -0.67
C VAL A 111 20.47 -10.50 -0.01
N SER A 112 20.92 -9.31 0.40
CA SER A 112 20.11 -8.29 1.03
C SER A 112 20.25 -6.95 0.33
N TYR A 113 19.17 -6.18 0.36
CA TYR A 113 19.12 -4.82 -0.17
C TYR A 113 18.68 -3.86 0.94
N ALA A 114 19.35 -2.72 1.05
CA ALA A 114 18.89 -1.65 1.92
C ALA A 114 17.52 -1.15 1.42
N MET A 115 16.59 -0.95 2.35
CA MET A 115 15.29 -0.36 2.05
C MET A 115 15.48 1.09 1.60
N LEU A 116 14.90 1.45 0.46
CA LEU A 116 14.88 2.84 -0.01
C LEU A 116 13.78 3.59 0.76
N ASP A 117 14.18 4.56 1.56
CA ASP A 117 13.29 5.31 2.47
C ASP A 117 13.50 6.84 2.36
N ASP A 118 14.00 7.31 1.24
CA ASP A 118 14.18 8.74 0.96
C ASP A 118 13.40 9.14 -0.28
N GLU A 119 12.58 10.19 -0.18
CA GLU A 119 11.74 10.66 -1.30
C GLU A 119 12.56 11.45 -2.31
N GLU A 120 12.39 11.13 -3.57
CA GLU A 120 12.99 11.83 -4.69
C GLU A 120 11.89 12.46 -5.55
N PHE A 121 11.94 13.77 -5.73
CA PHE A 121 11.02 14.47 -6.60
C PHE A 121 11.52 14.44 -8.05
N TYR A 122 10.63 14.07 -8.95
CA TYR A 122 10.87 14.24 -10.38
C TYR A 122 10.46 15.65 -10.80
N GLU A 123 11.44 16.50 -11.12
CA GLU A 123 11.20 17.82 -11.67
C GLU A 123 10.89 17.69 -13.17
N GLN A 124 9.77 18.26 -13.58
CA GLN A 124 9.28 18.14 -14.96
C GLN A 124 9.71 19.32 -15.85
N ASN A 125 10.21 20.40 -15.28
CA ASN A 125 10.65 21.62 -15.98
C ASN A 125 12.13 21.90 -15.78
#